data_da58b6447d50ff9c39c7cef194ff8515
#
_entry.id   da58b6447d50ff9c39c7cef194ff8515
#
_cell.length_a   1.000
_cell.length_b   1.000
_cell.length_c   1.000
_cell.angle_alpha   90.00
_cell.angle_beta   90.00
_cell.angle_gamma   90.00
#
_symmetry.space_group_name_H-M   'P 1'
#
loop_
_entity.id
_entity.type
_entity.pdbx_description
1 polymer ?
#
loop_
_entity_poly.entity_id
_entity_poly.type
_entity_poly.pdbx_seq_one_letter_code
_entity_poly.pdbx_strand_id
1 'polypeptide(L)'
;MSLHADRITYTESVHHRWFPGTVDQVAQVRAYVRDKLSEFPAVDDAELLTSELATNAVQHTPSNLPGAGFGVLIEHEYGKSVRVTVHDGGSYFDAPYVAQPEPDSEHGRGLFLVDALATSWGSHATLSGRKTWFCIEN
;
A
#
# COMPACT_ATOMS: atom_id res chain seq x y z
N MET A 1 -32.53 15.43 3.47
CA MET A 1 -31.98 14.50 4.41
C MET A 1 -30.51 14.36 4.26
N SER A 2 -29.82 14.70 5.26
CA SER A 2 -28.37 14.65 5.26
C SER A 2 -27.83 13.45 6.01
N LEU A 3 -28.69 12.54 6.42
CA LEU A 3 -28.27 11.50 7.35
C LEU A 3 -27.19 10.57 6.80
N HIS A 4 -27.33 10.14 5.57
CA HIS A 4 -26.31 9.24 5.04
C HIS A 4 -25.02 9.98 4.73
N ALA A 5 -25.05 11.24 4.40
CA ALA A 5 -23.84 12.03 4.23
C ALA A 5 -23.14 12.17 5.57
N ASP A 6 -23.89 12.38 6.63
CA ASP A 6 -23.32 12.47 7.95
C ASP A 6 -22.64 11.18 8.37
N ARG A 7 -23.27 10.04 8.07
CA ARG A 7 -22.69 8.74 8.39
C ARG A 7 -21.37 8.52 7.66
N ILE A 8 -21.32 8.87 6.38
CA ILE A 8 -20.11 8.73 5.60
C ILE A 8 -19.00 9.59 6.20
N THR A 9 -19.32 10.82 6.56
CA THR A 9 -18.37 11.75 7.12
C THR A 9 -17.72 11.20 8.39
N TYR A 10 -18.50 10.54 9.22
CA TYR A 10 -18.02 10.10 10.52
C TYR A 10 -17.34 8.76 10.53
N THR A 11 -17.46 7.98 9.46
CA THR A 11 -16.95 6.61 9.46
C THR A 11 -15.68 6.44 8.67
N GLU A 12 -15.21 7.48 8.01
CA GLU A 12 -14.03 7.37 7.16
C GLU A 12 -12.89 8.20 7.67
N SER A 13 -11.69 7.68 7.54
CA SER A 13 -10.47 8.44 7.71
C SER A 13 -9.52 8.10 6.57
N VAL A 14 -8.74 9.10 6.18
CA VAL A 14 -7.79 8.96 5.07
C VAL A 14 -6.47 9.52 5.53
N HIS A 15 -5.41 8.74 5.36
CA HIS A 15 -4.06 9.14 5.73
C HIS A 15 -3.13 8.86 4.57
N HIS A 16 -2.21 9.76 4.30
CA HIS A 16 -1.23 9.58 3.23
C HIS A 16 0.13 10.04 3.71
N ARG A 17 1.16 9.28 3.35
CA ARG A 17 2.53 9.67 3.63
C ARG A 17 3.46 9.15 2.54
N TRP A 18 4.43 9.97 2.16
CA TRP A 18 5.48 9.60 1.22
C TRP A 18 6.69 9.09 2.00
N PHE A 19 7.32 8.05 1.48
CA PHE A 19 8.51 7.44 2.08
C PHE A 19 9.63 7.36 1.05
N PRO A 20 10.87 7.66 1.44
CA PRO A 20 12.02 7.41 0.57
C PRO A 20 12.11 5.92 0.19
N GLY A 21 12.64 5.65 -1.00
CA GLY A 21 12.68 4.30 -1.54
C GLY A 21 13.87 3.48 -1.06
N THR A 22 14.11 3.43 0.24
CA THR A 22 15.22 2.68 0.83
C THR A 22 14.69 1.63 1.79
N VAL A 23 15.47 0.54 1.94
CA VAL A 23 15.01 -0.63 2.67
C VAL A 23 14.71 -0.33 4.14
N ASP A 24 15.41 0.62 4.73
CA ASP A 24 15.19 1.00 6.12
C ASP A 24 13.82 1.65 6.34
N GLN A 25 13.18 2.12 5.28
CA GLN A 25 11.88 2.76 5.39
C GLN A 25 10.75 1.76 5.61
N VAL A 26 10.97 0.49 5.35
CA VAL A 26 9.92 -0.52 5.57
C VAL A 26 9.49 -0.55 7.04
N ALA A 27 10.44 -0.41 7.96
CA ALA A 27 10.11 -0.34 9.39
C ALA A 27 9.27 0.91 9.71
N GLN A 28 9.55 2.03 9.04
CA GLN A 28 8.78 3.25 9.21
C GLN A 28 7.35 3.09 8.67
N VAL A 29 7.20 2.37 7.57
CA VAL A 29 5.87 2.08 7.02
C VAL A 29 5.07 1.25 8.01
N ARG A 30 5.68 0.24 8.60
CA ARG A 30 5.00 -0.59 9.61
C ARG A 30 4.50 0.24 10.78
N ALA A 31 5.35 1.13 11.28
CA ALA A 31 4.99 1.99 12.40
C ALA A 31 3.83 2.92 12.01
N TYR A 32 3.86 3.43 10.78
CA TYR A 32 2.81 4.30 10.27
C TYR A 32 1.47 3.58 10.21
N VAL A 33 1.45 2.37 9.64
CA VAL A 33 0.22 1.58 9.55
C VAL A 33 -0.32 1.27 10.95
N ARG A 34 0.55 0.82 11.85
CA ARG A 34 0.12 0.46 13.21
C ARG A 34 -0.44 1.67 13.94
N ASP A 35 0.16 2.82 13.74
CA ASP A 35 -0.34 4.05 14.37
C ASP A 35 -1.73 4.42 13.85
N LYS A 36 -1.93 4.35 12.55
CA LYS A 36 -3.20 4.77 11.94
C LYS A 36 -4.32 3.75 12.10
N LEU A 37 -3.98 2.50 12.28
CA LEU A 37 -4.95 1.40 12.33
C LEU A 37 -4.94 0.68 13.67
N SER A 38 -4.52 1.35 14.74
CA SER A 38 -4.33 0.70 16.03
C SER A 38 -5.57 -0.01 16.55
N GLU A 39 -6.75 0.46 16.20
CA GLU A 39 -7.98 -0.14 16.68
C GLU A 39 -8.68 -1.03 15.67
N PHE A 40 -8.06 -1.21 14.52
CA PHE A 40 -8.63 -2.11 13.51
C PHE A 40 -8.30 -3.55 13.90
N PRO A 41 -9.30 -4.46 13.95
CA PRO A 41 -9.06 -5.84 14.40
C PRO A 41 -7.97 -6.57 13.63
N ALA A 42 -7.87 -6.35 12.33
CA ALA A 42 -6.87 -7.01 11.49
C ALA A 42 -5.64 -6.14 11.26
N VAL A 43 -5.26 -5.32 12.23
CA VAL A 43 -4.10 -4.42 12.08
C VAL A 43 -2.81 -5.19 11.81
N ASP A 44 -2.66 -6.38 12.39
CA ASP A 44 -1.46 -7.17 12.16
C ASP A 44 -1.35 -7.61 10.71
N ASP A 45 -2.46 -8.03 10.12
CA ASP A 45 -2.48 -8.40 8.71
C ASP A 45 -2.25 -7.17 7.83
N ALA A 46 -2.87 -6.05 8.16
CA ALA A 46 -2.67 -4.82 7.40
C ALA A 46 -1.21 -4.38 7.45
N GLU A 47 -0.58 -4.48 8.60
CA GLU A 47 0.83 -4.14 8.76
C GLU A 47 1.70 -5.07 7.91
N LEU A 48 1.46 -6.36 7.99
CA LEU A 48 2.22 -7.34 7.23
C LEU A 48 2.10 -7.10 5.73
N LEU A 49 0.86 -6.97 5.24
CA LEU A 49 0.63 -6.80 3.81
C LEU A 49 1.22 -5.48 3.30
N THR A 50 1.10 -4.42 4.08
CA THR A 50 1.70 -3.15 3.67
C THR A 50 3.21 -3.25 3.61
N SER A 51 3.83 -3.97 4.56
CA SER A 51 5.27 -4.14 4.52
C SER A 51 5.72 -4.92 3.28
N GLU A 52 4.92 -5.89 2.82
CA GLU A 52 5.23 -6.61 1.59
C GLU A 52 5.15 -5.70 0.37
N LEU A 53 4.12 -4.87 0.31
CA LEU A 53 3.98 -3.92 -0.79
C LEU A 53 5.08 -2.87 -0.76
N ALA A 54 5.45 -2.40 0.43
CA ALA A 54 6.53 -1.43 0.57
C ALA A 54 7.87 -2.02 0.15
N THR A 55 8.12 -3.28 0.51
CA THR A 55 9.34 -3.98 0.10
C THR A 55 9.41 -4.07 -1.41
N ASN A 56 8.30 -4.42 -2.05
CA ASN A 56 8.25 -4.45 -3.52
C ASN A 56 8.52 -3.08 -4.11
N ALA A 57 7.95 -2.04 -3.53
CA ALA A 57 8.16 -0.68 -4.02
C ALA A 57 9.63 -0.27 -3.91
N VAL A 58 10.28 -0.60 -2.79
CA VAL A 58 11.70 -0.31 -2.60
C VAL A 58 12.54 -1.05 -3.64
N GLN A 59 12.23 -2.31 -3.90
CA GLN A 59 12.98 -3.10 -4.88
C GLN A 59 12.86 -2.55 -6.30
N HIS A 60 11.75 -1.90 -6.62
CA HIS A 60 11.51 -1.36 -7.97
C HIS A 60 11.85 0.12 -8.08
N THR A 61 12.29 0.74 -7.00
CA THR A 61 12.62 2.16 -6.99
C THR A 61 14.13 2.30 -6.95
N PRO A 62 14.73 2.97 -7.94
CA PRO A 62 16.18 3.18 -7.91
C PRO A 62 16.56 4.07 -6.74
N SER A 63 17.22 3.52 -5.75
CA SER A 63 17.54 4.23 -4.51
C SER A 63 18.54 5.36 -4.71
N ASN A 64 19.24 5.38 -5.85
CA ASN A 64 20.21 6.40 -6.14
C ASN A 64 19.61 7.62 -6.85
N LEU A 65 18.32 7.62 -7.13
CA LEU A 65 17.68 8.77 -7.74
C LEU A 65 17.13 9.70 -6.67
N PRO A 66 17.47 10.98 -6.72
CA PRO A 66 16.91 11.93 -5.76
C PRO A 66 15.39 11.96 -5.84
N GLY A 67 14.75 11.93 -4.70
CA GLY A 67 13.30 11.99 -4.64
C GLY A 67 12.60 10.68 -4.96
N ALA A 68 13.34 9.62 -5.24
CA ALA A 68 12.73 8.31 -5.49
C ALA A 68 12.09 7.78 -4.20
N GLY A 69 10.91 7.20 -4.35
CA GLY A 69 10.21 6.69 -3.18
C GLY A 69 8.81 6.21 -3.54
N PHE A 70 7.97 6.11 -2.52
CA PHE A 70 6.62 5.60 -2.69
C PHE A 70 5.68 6.25 -1.69
N GLY A 71 4.41 6.32 -2.05
CA GLY A 71 3.37 6.83 -1.16
C GLY A 71 2.56 5.68 -0.58
N VAL A 72 2.11 5.85 0.64
CA VAL A 72 1.19 4.91 1.30
C VAL A 72 -0.07 5.67 1.65
N LEU A 73 -1.18 5.21 1.09
CA LEU A 73 -2.50 5.79 1.34
C LEU A 73 -3.31 4.78 2.13
N ILE A 74 -3.83 5.20 3.26
CA ILE A 74 -4.66 4.36 4.12
C ILE A 74 -6.06 4.97 4.17
N GLU A 75 -7.04 4.20 3.73
CA GLU A 75 -8.44 4.60 3.78
C GLU A 75 -9.16 3.64 4.73
N HIS A 76 -9.66 4.16 5.82
CA HIS A 76 -10.25 3.36 6.87
C HIS A 76 -11.72 3.72 7.05
N GLU A 77 -12.60 2.78 6.83
CA GLU A 77 -14.01 2.90 7.16
C GLU A 77 -14.22 2.16 8.47
N TYR A 78 -14.41 2.91 9.53
CA TYR A 78 -14.42 2.35 10.88
C TYR A 78 -15.44 1.24 11.04
N GLY A 79 -14.99 0.13 11.63
CA GLY A 79 -15.85 -1.00 11.89
C GLY A 79 -16.13 -1.88 10.68
N LYS A 80 -15.65 -1.49 9.50
CA LYS A 80 -15.99 -2.22 8.27
C LYS A 80 -14.77 -2.67 7.50
N SER A 81 -13.91 -1.75 7.09
CA SER A 81 -12.84 -2.12 6.17
C SER A 81 -11.68 -1.16 6.21
N VAL A 82 -10.55 -1.65 5.72
CA VAL A 82 -9.37 -0.84 5.48
C VAL A 82 -8.90 -1.11 4.07
N ARG A 83 -8.56 -0.05 3.34
CA ARG A 83 -7.90 -0.17 2.05
C ARG A 83 -6.57 0.55 2.13
N VAL A 84 -5.50 -0.14 1.76
CA VAL A 84 -4.18 0.45 1.71
C VAL A 84 -3.69 0.40 0.28
N THR A 85 -3.20 1.53 -0.21
CA THR A 85 -2.63 1.65 -1.55
C THR A 85 -1.19 2.08 -1.42
N VAL A 86 -0.29 1.32 -2.02
CA VAL A 86 1.11 1.71 -2.12
C VAL A 86 1.33 2.16 -3.56
N HIS A 87 1.70 3.41 -3.72
CA HIS A 87 1.97 4.00 -5.01
C HIS A 87 3.47 4.16 -5.16
N ASP A 88 4.07 3.26 -5.90
CA ASP A 88 5.47 3.34 -6.26
C ASP A 88 5.59 4.41 -7.31
N GLY A 89 6.31 5.47 -7.00
CA GLY A 89 6.57 6.53 -7.96
C GLY A 89 7.46 6.08 -9.09
N GLY A 90 8.04 4.90 -8.94
CA GLY A 90 8.87 4.30 -9.94
C GLY A 90 10.09 5.13 -10.22
N SER A 91 10.78 4.76 -11.28
CA SER A 91 11.84 5.57 -11.81
C SER A 91 11.23 6.56 -12.77
N TYR A 92 11.74 7.78 -12.73
CA TYR A 92 11.39 8.75 -13.73
C TYR A 92 11.66 8.22 -15.15
N PHE A 93 12.67 7.37 -15.26
CA PHE A 93 13.08 6.80 -16.55
C PHE A 93 12.38 5.49 -16.88
N ASP A 94 11.72 4.89 -15.91
CA ASP A 94 10.98 3.68 -16.14
C ASP A 94 9.62 4.06 -16.69
N ALA A 95 9.64 4.43 -17.96
CA ALA A 95 8.39 4.68 -18.62
C ALA A 95 7.47 3.49 -18.32
N PRO A 96 6.19 3.73 -18.22
CA PRO A 96 5.28 2.70 -17.78
C PRO A 96 5.23 1.58 -18.80
N TYR A 97 6.08 0.63 -18.64
CA TYR A 97 5.94 -0.61 -19.37
C TYR A 97 5.58 -1.68 -18.36
N VAL A 98 4.85 -2.65 -18.81
CA VAL A 98 4.44 -3.73 -17.94
C VAL A 98 5.53 -4.78 -18.00
N ALA A 99 6.39 -4.76 -16.99
CA ALA A 99 7.32 -5.84 -16.81
C ALA A 99 6.55 -7.01 -16.26
N GLN A 100 6.64 -8.15 -16.91
CA GLN A 100 6.05 -9.37 -16.39
C GLN A 100 6.86 -9.82 -15.19
N PRO A 101 6.26 -9.96 -14.02
CA PRO A 101 7.01 -10.46 -12.86
C PRO A 101 7.42 -11.91 -13.11
N GLU A 102 8.63 -12.24 -12.67
CA GLU A 102 9.06 -13.62 -12.72
C GLU A 102 8.24 -14.42 -11.72
N PRO A 103 7.75 -15.59 -12.11
CA PRO A 103 6.88 -16.36 -11.23
C PRO A 103 7.50 -16.73 -9.89
N ASP A 104 8.81 -16.88 -9.84
CA ASP A 104 9.52 -17.28 -8.62
C ASP A 104 10.23 -16.12 -7.95
N SER A 105 9.91 -14.89 -8.31
CA SER A 105 10.51 -13.71 -7.70
C SER A 105 9.92 -13.45 -6.32
N GLU A 106 10.65 -12.67 -5.52
CA GLU A 106 10.13 -12.23 -4.22
C GLU A 106 8.85 -11.42 -4.38
N HIS A 107 8.76 -10.68 -5.46
CA HIS A 107 7.55 -9.94 -5.77
C HIS A 107 6.33 -10.87 -5.85
N GLY A 108 6.49 -12.02 -6.50
CA GLY A 108 5.42 -13.00 -6.58
C GLY A 108 5.03 -13.55 -5.23
N ARG A 109 6.00 -13.77 -4.34
CA ARG A 109 5.71 -14.25 -2.99
C ARG A 109 4.96 -13.24 -2.16
N GLY A 110 5.34 -11.96 -2.26
CA GLY A 110 4.63 -10.91 -1.55
C GLY A 110 3.18 -10.82 -1.98
N LEU A 111 2.92 -10.89 -3.27
CA LEU A 111 1.56 -10.87 -3.78
C LEU A 111 0.78 -12.12 -3.39
N PHE A 112 1.47 -13.25 -3.22
CA PHE A 112 0.82 -14.45 -2.72
C PHE A 112 0.25 -14.23 -1.33
N LEU A 113 0.99 -13.58 -0.44
CA LEU A 113 0.49 -13.25 0.89
C LEU A 113 -0.69 -12.30 0.83
N VAL A 114 -0.61 -11.30 -0.04
CA VAL A 114 -1.72 -10.36 -0.22
C VAL A 114 -2.96 -11.11 -0.67
N ASP A 115 -2.81 -11.99 -1.64
CA ASP A 115 -3.94 -12.77 -2.15
C ASP A 115 -4.54 -13.66 -1.05
N ALA A 116 -3.68 -14.22 -0.19
CA ALA A 116 -4.13 -15.13 0.86
C ALA A 116 -4.87 -14.42 2.00
N LEU A 117 -4.47 -13.20 2.34
CA LEU A 117 -4.95 -12.52 3.55
C LEU A 117 -5.90 -11.37 3.27
N ALA A 118 -5.87 -10.78 2.08
CA ALA A 118 -6.74 -9.66 1.76
C ALA A 118 -8.10 -10.15 1.29
N THR A 119 -9.13 -9.35 1.55
CA THR A 119 -10.46 -9.61 1.00
C THR A 119 -10.45 -9.40 -0.50
N SER A 120 -9.75 -8.37 -0.95
CA SER A 120 -9.58 -8.08 -2.36
C SER A 120 -8.27 -7.32 -2.53
N TRP A 121 -7.72 -7.33 -3.74
CA TRP A 121 -6.50 -6.58 -4.03
C TRP A 121 -6.37 -6.38 -5.53
N GLY A 122 -5.51 -5.46 -5.91
CA GLY A 122 -5.25 -5.20 -7.31
C GLY A 122 -3.94 -4.46 -7.49
N SER A 123 -3.45 -4.47 -8.71
CA SER A 123 -2.22 -3.79 -9.07
C SER A 123 -2.31 -3.34 -10.51
N HIS A 124 -1.85 -2.13 -10.79
CA HIS A 124 -1.83 -1.63 -12.15
C HIS A 124 -0.72 -0.61 -12.34
N ALA A 125 -0.23 -0.52 -13.57
CA ALA A 125 0.79 0.45 -13.93
C ALA A 125 0.15 1.83 -14.05
N THR A 126 0.94 2.86 -13.69
CA THR A 126 0.57 4.25 -13.88
C THR A 126 1.62 4.91 -14.76
N LEU A 127 1.43 6.19 -15.05
CA LEU A 127 2.40 6.92 -15.87
C LEU A 127 3.77 7.01 -15.19
N SER A 128 3.80 7.05 -13.87
CA SER A 128 5.04 7.24 -13.12
C SER A 128 5.50 5.99 -12.37
N GLY A 129 4.74 4.91 -12.42
CA GLY A 129 5.11 3.72 -11.66
C GLY A 129 3.98 2.72 -11.57
N ARG A 130 3.65 2.33 -10.36
CA ARG A 130 2.63 1.30 -10.15
C ARG A 130 1.87 1.58 -8.87
N LYS A 131 0.57 1.32 -8.91
CA LYS A 131 -0.27 1.31 -7.70
C LYS A 131 -0.64 -0.13 -7.40
N THR A 132 -0.44 -0.53 -6.15
CA THR A 132 -0.89 -1.83 -5.66
C THR A 132 -1.68 -1.58 -4.39
N TRP A 133 -2.84 -2.19 -4.29
CA TRP A 133 -3.71 -1.96 -3.15
C TRP A 133 -4.27 -3.27 -2.65
N PHE A 134 -4.65 -3.28 -1.39
CA PHE A 134 -5.41 -4.37 -0.80
C PHE A 134 -6.52 -3.80 0.07
N CYS A 135 -7.54 -4.61 0.28
CA CYS A 135 -8.65 -4.27 1.14
C CYS A 135 -8.86 -5.44 2.11
N ILE A 136 -9.05 -5.11 3.38
CA ILE A 136 -9.42 -6.11 4.39
C ILE A 136 -10.74 -5.65 4.99
N GLU A 137 -11.73 -6.54 4.93
CA GLU A 137 -13.05 -6.29 5.53
C GLU A 137 -13.17 -7.06 6.83
N ASN A 138 -13.85 -6.45 7.78
CA ASN A 138 -14.15 -7.13 9.04
C ASN A 138 -15.22 -8.18 8.85
#